data_8b245ef28ed3be4c49393e2b60ad8829
#
_entry.id   8b245ef28ed3be4c49393e2b60ad8829
#
_cell.length_a   1.000
_cell.length_b   1.000
_cell.length_c   1.000
_cell.angle_alpha   90.00
_cell.angle_beta   90.00
_cell.angle_gamma   90.00
#
_symmetry.space_group_name_H-M   'P 1'
#
loop_
_entity.id
_entity.type
_entity.pdbx_description
1 polymer ?
#
loop_
_entity_poly.entity_id
_entity_poly.type
_entity_poly.pdbx_seq_one_letter_code
_entity_poly.pdbx_strand_id
1 'polypeptide(L)'
;MMGTMTMQTASPTRTARSAVPLDPALRSLRCEVARWALATGHPLNLDAIGVILAARHHEAIVEGRPFNRWTTNTVLTFLFGTAEEWCTRQHVTMPSHLGESLLTYVTFLAELDVLASGSSSIRQLQNTISDLAGLTATGHRRPARSNDVAVAPTPLRRGTE
;
A
#
# COMPACT_ATOMS: atom_id res chain seq x y z
N MET A 1 -51.77 30.17 19.58
CA MET A 1 -51.15 29.18 18.67
C MET A 1 -49.64 29.28 18.85
N MET A 2 -49.07 28.35 19.61
CA MET A 2 -47.63 28.30 19.89
C MET A 2 -47.01 27.24 18.96
N GLY A 3 -46.21 27.68 17.98
CA GLY A 3 -45.46 26.80 17.09
C GLY A 3 -44.14 26.36 17.73
N THR A 4 -44.04 25.08 18.04
CA THR A 4 -42.84 24.48 18.58
C THR A 4 -41.85 24.24 17.42
N MET A 5 -40.81 25.03 17.33
CA MET A 5 -39.70 24.85 16.41
C MET A 5 -38.80 23.73 16.95
N THR A 6 -38.88 22.55 16.37
CA THR A 6 -37.97 21.44 16.65
C THR A 6 -36.64 21.72 15.96
N MET A 7 -35.63 22.12 16.72
CA MET A 7 -34.26 22.20 16.25
C MET A 7 -33.72 20.76 16.09
N GLN A 8 -33.58 20.36 14.84
CA GLN A 8 -32.93 19.12 14.46
C GLN A 8 -31.42 19.35 14.51
N THR A 9 -30.80 18.95 15.63
CA THR A 9 -29.35 18.93 15.77
C THR A 9 -28.79 17.83 14.87
N ALA A 10 -28.23 18.22 13.71
CA ALA A 10 -27.44 17.37 12.88
C ALA A 10 -26.17 16.98 13.65
N SER A 11 -26.10 15.74 14.10
CA SER A 11 -24.87 15.17 14.66
C SER A 11 -23.79 15.18 13.59
N PRO A 12 -22.60 15.74 13.85
CA PRO A 12 -21.49 15.62 12.93
C PRO A 12 -21.08 14.15 12.87
N THR A 13 -21.27 13.54 11.70
CA THR A 13 -20.74 12.22 11.40
C THR A 13 -19.22 12.29 11.50
N ARG A 14 -18.71 11.96 12.67
CA ARG A 14 -17.28 11.83 12.93
C ARG A 14 -16.79 10.65 12.10
N THR A 15 -16.29 10.92 10.91
CA THR A 15 -15.56 9.94 10.12
C THR A 15 -14.41 9.46 11.00
N ALA A 16 -14.56 8.28 11.60
CA ALA A 16 -13.54 7.65 12.39
C ALA A 16 -12.34 7.41 11.45
N ARG A 17 -11.34 8.27 11.52
CA ARG A 17 -10.01 7.94 11.02
C ARG A 17 -9.59 6.72 11.84
N SER A 18 -9.63 5.55 11.24
CA SER A 18 -9.05 4.35 11.82
C SER A 18 -7.54 4.57 11.89
N ALA A 19 -7.07 5.16 12.98
CA ALA A 19 -5.65 5.29 13.21
C ALA A 19 -5.07 3.88 13.40
N VAL A 20 -4.09 3.53 12.60
CA VAL A 20 -3.35 2.27 12.72
C VAL A 20 -2.70 2.23 14.11
N PRO A 21 -2.99 1.23 14.96
CA PRO A 21 -2.39 1.13 16.28
C PRO A 21 -0.89 0.79 16.15
N LEU A 22 -0.04 1.68 16.60
CA LEU A 22 1.41 1.52 16.61
C LEU A 22 1.96 1.76 18.02
N ASP A 23 2.89 0.91 18.44
CA ASP A 23 3.68 1.19 19.63
C ASP A 23 4.62 2.42 19.40
N PRO A 24 5.23 2.99 20.45
CA PRO A 24 6.08 4.16 20.33
C PRO A 24 7.28 3.97 19.39
N ALA A 25 7.90 2.80 19.37
CA ALA A 25 9.04 2.51 18.52
C ALA A 25 8.64 2.48 17.04
N LEU A 26 7.53 1.81 16.71
CA LEU A 26 7.00 1.77 15.34
C LEU A 26 6.49 3.14 14.88
N ARG A 27 5.96 3.96 15.79
CA ARG A 27 5.60 5.36 15.48
C ARG A 27 6.82 6.19 15.11
N SER A 28 7.90 6.06 15.86
CA SER A 28 9.17 6.74 15.54
C SER A 28 9.70 6.30 14.19
N LEU A 29 9.72 5.00 13.91
CA LEU A 29 10.17 4.47 12.62
C LEU A 29 9.30 4.97 11.47
N ARG A 30 7.97 5.02 11.63
CA ARG A 30 7.08 5.62 10.63
C ARG A 30 7.43 7.06 10.33
N CYS A 31 7.75 7.86 11.35
CA CYS A 31 8.18 9.25 11.16
C CYS A 31 9.52 9.35 10.45
N GLU A 32 10.47 8.46 10.72
CA GLU A 32 11.75 8.41 10.03
C GLU A 32 11.60 8.09 8.55
N VAL A 33 10.81 7.05 8.22
CA VAL A 33 10.47 6.68 6.84
C VAL A 33 9.82 7.86 6.12
N ALA A 34 8.85 8.52 6.76
CA ALA A 34 8.15 9.67 6.16
C ALA A 34 9.09 10.84 5.88
N ARG A 35 9.97 11.15 6.81
CA ARG A 35 10.97 12.22 6.64
C ARG A 35 11.93 11.91 5.50
N TRP A 36 12.44 10.69 5.46
CA TRP A 36 13.33 10.24 4.40
C TRP A 36 12.62 10.26 3.02
N ALA A 37 11.39 9.72 2.93
CA ALA A 37 10.62 9.71 1.69
C ALA A 37 10.35 11.13 1.16
N LEU A 38 10.01 12.05 2.05
CA LEU A 38 9.82 13.48 1.69
C LEU A 38 11.11 14.11 1.16
N ALA A 39 12.23 13.85 1.82
CA ALA A 39 13.54 14.37 1.43
C ALA A 39 14.04 13.83 0.08
N THR A 40 13.68 12.59 -0.25
CA THR A 40 14.12 11.88 -1.46
C THR A 40 13.09 11.87 -2.58
N GLY A 41 11.89 12.42 -2.35
CA GLY A 41 10.80 12.48 -3.34
C GLY A 41 10.12 11.15 -3.62
N HIS A 42 10.17 10.19 -2.69
CA HIS A 42 9.48 8.92 -2.84
C HIS A 42 8.00 9.04 -2.43
N PRO A 43 7.08 8.37 -3.18
CA PRO A 43 5.66 8.37 -2.83
C PRO A 43 5.41 7.61 -1.53
N LEU A 44 4.56 8.16 -0.68
CA LEU A 44 4.26 7.58 0.64
C LEU A 44 2.81 7.84 1.05
N ASN A 45 2.18 6.81 1.63
CA ASN A 45 0.96 6.93 2.39
C ASN A 45 1.24 6.52 3.84
N LEU A 46 1.01 7.42 4.80
CA LEU A 46 1.34 7.18 6.21
C LEU A 46 0.55 6.04 6.85
N ASP A 47 -0.70 5.85 6.46
CA ASP A 47 -1.52 4.74 6.95
C ASP A 47 -1.02 3.41 6.38
N ALA A 48 -0.59 3.40 5.11
CA ALA A 48 0.02 2.22 4.48
C ALA A 48 1.33 1.83 5.17
N ILE A 49 2.21 2.80 5.48
CA ILE A 49 3.42 2.51 6.27
C ILE A 49 3.05 1.99 7.66
N GLY A 50 2.02 2.56 8.29
CA GLY A 50 1.53 2.06 9.58
C GLY A 50 1.12 0.59 9.52
N VAL A 51 0.36 0.19 8.51
CA VAL A 51 -0.04 -1.21 8.30
C VAL A 51 1.18 -2.10 8.02
N ILE A 52 2.11 -1.66 7.17
CA ILE A 52 3.34 -2.41 6.86
C ILE A 52 4.11 -2.70 8.15
N LEU A 53 4.37 -1.69 8.95
CA LEU A 53 5.14 -1.83 10.19
C LEU A 53 4.42 -2.72 11.20
N ALA A 54 3.14 -2.47 11.45
CA ALA A 54 2.38 -3.21 12.46
C ALA A 54 2.15 -4.68 12.08
N ALA A 55 1.75 -4.95 10.84
CA ALA A 55 1.50 -6.31 10.37
C ALA A 55 2.80 -7.13 10.32
N ARG A 56 3.90 -6.55 9.82
CA ARG A 56 5.19 -7.24 9.79
C ARG A 56 5.78 -7.47 11.17
N HIS A 57 5.63 -6.52 12.08
CA HIS A 57 6.08 -6.68 13.46
C HIS A 57 5.29 -7.79 14.17
N HIS A 58 3.98 -7.84 13.98
CA HIS A 58 3.15 -8.91 14.51
C HIS A 58 3.56 -10.29 13.97
N GLU A 59 3.72 -10.41 12.65
CA GLU A 59 4.15 -11.65 11.99
C GLU A 59 5.55 -12.09 12.49
N ALA A 60 6.48 -11.14 12.62
CA ALA A 60 7.82 -11.41 13.11
C ALA A 60 7.83 -11.98 14.54
N ILE A 61 6.98 -11.45 15.42
CA ILE A 61 6.83 -11.97 16.79
C ILE A 61 6.26 -13.40 16.77
N VAL A 62 5.23 -13.66 15.97
CA VAL A 62 4.59 -14.97 15.86
C VAL A 62 5.53 -16.01 15.27
N GLU A 63 6.27 -15.65 14.23
CA GLU A 63 7.18 -16.57 13.52
C GLU A 63 8.60 -16.62 14.09
N GLY A 64 8.96 -15.72 15.01
CA GLY A 64 10.32 -15.61 15.54
C GLY A 64 11.35 -15.18 14.50
N ARG A 65 10.97 -14.36 13.53
CA ARG A 65 11.83 -13.88 12.43
C ARG A 65 12.06 -12.37 12.54
N PRO A 66 13.19 -11.84 12.01
CA PRO A 66 13.39 -10.40 11.94
C PRO A 66 12.31 -9.72 11.08
N PHE A 67 11.68 -8.65 11.57
CA PHE A 67 10.63 -7.94 10.85
C PHE A 67 11.15 -7.19 9.60
N ASN A 68 12.43 -6.89 9.54
CA ASN A 68 13.13 -6.27 8.41
C ASN A 68 13.70 -7.30 7.41
N ARG A 69 13.36 -8.59 7.55
CA ARG A 69 13.66 -9.61 6.55
C ARG A 69 12.58 -9.61 5.48
N TRP A 70 12.98 -9.29 4.25
CA TRP A 70 12.09 -9.26 3.09
C TRP A 70 12.62 -10.16 1.99
N THR A 71 11.78 -11.10 1.55
CA THR A 71 12.01 -11.93 0.37
C THR A 71 10.91 -11.65 -0.65
N THR A 72 11.11 -12.04 -1.91
CA THR A 72 10.08 -11.95 -2.94
C THR A 72 8.80 -12.67 -2.53
N ASN A 73 8.92 -13.82 -1.87
CA ASN A 73 7.78 -14.56 -1.34
C ASN A 73 7.09 -13.81 -0.19
N THR A 74 7.85 -13.17 0.70
CA THR A 74 7.28 -12.34 1.78
C THR A 74 6.50 -11.16 1.20
N VAL A 75 7.00 -10.52 0.15
CA VAL A 75 6.28 -9.44 -0.55
C VAL A 75 4.95 -9.93 -1.11
N LEU A 76 4.97 -11.07 -1.81
CA LEU A 76 3.77 -11.68 -2.38
C LEU A 76 2.73 -11.97 -1.30
N THR A 77 3.12 -12.70 -0.26
CA THR A 77 2.23 -13.09 0.85
C THR A 77 1.70 -11.85 1.58
N PHE A 78 2.55 -10.84 1.77
CA PHE A 78 2.15 -9.61 2.43
C PHE A 78 1.10 -8.82 1.64
N LEU A 79 1.31 -8.59 0.34
CA LEU A 79 0.40 -7.80 -0.49
C LEU A 79 -0.94 -8.46 -0.73
N PHE A 80 -0.99 -9.80 -0.80
CA PHE A 80 -2.19 -10.56 -1.13
C PHE A 80 -2.83 -11.32 0.04
N GLY A 81 -2.30 -11.19 1.24
CA GLY A 81 -2.84 -11.89 2.40
C GLY A 81 -2.58 -11.17 3.71
N THR A 82 -1.33 -11.14 4.19
CA THR A 82 -0.99 -10.68 5.55
C THR A 82 -1.52 -9.29 5.88
N ALA A 83 -1.43 -8.33 4.96
CA ALA A 83 -1.90 -6.96 5.19
C ALA A 83 -3.42 -6.91 5.35
N GLU A 84 -4.17 -7.62 4.50
CA GLU A 84 -5.63 -7.68 4.54
C GLU A 84 -6.12 -8.40 5.81
N GLU A 85 -5.54 -9.55 6.14
CA GLU A 85 -5.87 -10.29 7.36
C GLU A 85 -5.60 -9.46 8.61
N TRP A 86 -4.48 -8.77 8.66
CA TRP A 86 -4.15 -7.90 9.78
C TRP A 86 -5.14 -6.74 9.91
N CYS A 87 -5.43 -6.04 8.81
CA CYS A 87 -6.41 -4.95 8.80
C CYS A 87 -7.78 -5.43 9.26
N THR A 88 -8.26 -6.57 8.76
CA THR A 88 -9.54 -7.18 9.15
C THR A 88 -9.57 -7.50 10.66
N ARG A 89 -8.51 -8.12 11.17
CA ARG A 89 -8.39 -8.47 12.60
C ARG A 89 -8.36 -7.26 13.52
N GLN A 90 -7.74 -6.18 13.08
CA GLN A 90 -7.61 -4.94 13.84
C GLN A 90 -8.75 -3.94 13.60
N HIS A 91 -9.72 -4.28 12.75
CA HIS A 91 -10.80 -3.37 12.33
C HIS A 91 -10.28 -2.04 11.74
N VAL A 92 -9.17 -2.13 11.02
CA VAL A 92 -8.53 -1.01 10.31
C VAL A 92 -8.90 -1.08 8.84
N THR A 93 -9.25 0.05 8.24
CA THR A 93 -9.49 0.13 6.79
C THR A 93 -8.20 -0.12 6.03
N MET A 94 -8.26 -0.99 5.00
CA MET A 94 -7.11 -1.24 4.13
C MET A 94 -6.68 0.07 3.45
N PRO A 95 -5.44 0.52 3.64
CA PRO A 95 -5.00 1.78 3.07
C PRO A 95 -4.82 1.69 1.57
N SER A 96 -5.07 2.79 0.86
CA SER A 96 -4.70 2.94 -0.54
C SER A 96 -3.17 3.03 -0.69
N HIS A 97 -2.67 2.73 -1.88
CA HIS A 97 -1.24 2.87 -2.22
C HIS A 97 -0.29 2.00 -1.37
N LEU A 98 -0.77 0.83 -0.92
CA LEU A 98 0.05 -0.08 -0.10
C LEU A 98 1.32 -0.52 -0.84
N GLY A 99 1.21 -0.90 -2.12
CA GLY A 99 2.35 -1.34 -2.93
C GLY A 99 3.39 -0.23 -3.15
N GLU A 100 2.95 0.99 -3.43
CA GLU A 100 3.84 2.16 -3.58
C GLU A 100 4.59 2.45 -2.27
N SER A 101 3.86 2.42 -1.15
CA SER A 101 4.45 2.64 0.17
C SER A 101 5.37 1.51 0.59
N LEU A 102 5.08 0.26 0.21
CA LEU A 102 5.97 -0.87 0.44
C LEU A 102 7.27 -0.74 -0.35
N LEU A 103 7.19 -0.30 -1.63
CA LEU A 103 8.38 -0.04 -2.44
C LEU A 103 9.27 1.03 -1.80
N THR A 104 8.66 2.12 -1.34
CA THR A 104 9.35 3.19 -0.61
C THR A 104 10.00 2.66 0.66
N TYR A 105 9.30 1.84 1.44
CA TYR A 105 9.81 1.28 2.69
C TYR A 105 11.01 0.33 2.48
N VAL A 106 10.94 -0.60 1.54
CA VAL A 106 12.08 -1.50 1.28
C VAL A 106 13.28 -0.76 0.70
N THR A 107 13.06 0.31 -0.07
CA THR A 107 14.12 1.18 -0.55
C THR A 107 14.81 1.91 0.60
N PHE A 108 14.01 2.45 1.53
CA PHE A 108 14.52 3.04 2.77
C PHE A 108 15.39 2.07 3.57
N LEU A 109 14.92 0.83 3.79
CA LEU A 109 15.69 -0.19 4.50
C LEU A 109 17.00 -0.52 3.80
N ALA A 110 17.00 -0.58 2.47
CA ALA A 110 18.20 -0.87 1.69
C ALA A 110 19.21 0.28 1.72
N GLU A 111 18.77 1.52 1.65
CA GLU A 111 19.66 2.69 1.74
C GLU A 111 20.34 2.82 3.11
N LEU A 112 19.65 2.41 4.18
CA LEU A 112 20.23 2.38 5.51
C LEU A 112 21.03 1.10 5.81
N ASP A 113 21.10 0.17 4.85
CA ASP A 113 21.76 -1.14 5.01
C ASP A 113 21.23 -1.93 6.23
N VAL A 114 19.91 -1.83 6.47
CA VAL A 114 19.25 -2.51 7.60
C VAL A 114 18.36 -3.68 7.19
N LEU A 115 18.37 -4.08 5.92
CA LEU A 115 17.73 -5.33 5.51
C LEU A 115 18.41 -6.51 6.21
N ALA A 116 17.60 -7.36 6.87
CA ALA A 116 18.13 -8.52 7.58
C ALA A 116 18.78 -9.52 6.60
N SER A 117 19.76 -10.27 7.09
CA SER A 117 20.38 -11.36 6.37
C SER A 117 19.34 -12.38 5.90
N GLY A 118 19.50 -12.90 4.67
CA GLY A 118 18.53 -13.78 4.04
C GLY A 118 17.35 -13.04 3.39
N SER A 119 17.40 -11.71 3.30
CA SER A 119 16.51 -10.94 2.42
C SER A 119 16.90 -11.15 0.95
N SER A 120 15.93 -11.02 0.05
CA SER A 120 16.22 -10.92 -1.40
C SER A 120 16.98 -9.63 -1.69
N SER A 121 17.68 -9.57 -2.82
CA SER A 121 18.36 -8.34 -3.23
C SER A 121 17.35 -7.21 -3.42
N ILE A 122 17.79 -5.97 -3.15
CA ILE A 122 16.90 -4.80 -3.28
C ILE A 122 16.29 -4.70 -4.69
N ARG A 123 17.07 -5.03 -5.75
CA ARG A 123 16.56 -5.04 -7.13
C ARG A 123 15.44 -6.05 -7.32
N GLN A 124 15.58 -7.27 -6.76
CA GLN A 124 14.52 -8.27 -6.82
C GLN A 124 13.26 -7.82 -6.09
N LEU A 125 13.41 -7.25 -4.90
CA LEU A 125 12.28 -6.73 -4.14
C LEU A 125 11.57 -5.61 -4.89
N GLN A 126 12.29 -4.63 -5.41
CA GLN A 126 11.74 -3.50 -6.17
C GLN A 126 11.01 -3.98 -7.42
N ASN A 127 11.58 -4.89 -8.19
CA ASN A 127 10.94 -5.45 -9.38
C ASN A 127 9.66 -6.21 -9.01
N THR A 128 9.73 -7.08 -8.01
CA THR A 128 8.56 -7.85 -7.56
C THR A 128 7.43 -6.93 -7.09
N ILE A 129 7.72 -5.94 -6.25
CA ILE A 129 6.70 -5.00 -5.76
C ILE A 129 6.12 -4.19 -6.92
N SER A 130 6.98 -3.68 -7.82
CA SER A 130 6.53 -2.89 -8.96
C SER A 130 5.63 -3.68 -9.90
N ASP A 131 5.95 -4.93 -10.17
CA ASP A 131 5.15 -5.79 -11.03
C ASP A 131 3.80 -6.14 -10.39
N LEU A 132 3.81 -6.53 -9.11
CA LEU A 132 2.59 -6.90 -8.38
C LEU A 132 1.66 -5.70 -8.14
N ALA A 133 2.21 -4.53 -7.89
CA ALA A 133 1.44 -3.31 -7.64
C ALA A 133 1.13 -2.51 -8.93
N GLY A 134 1.59 -2.95 -10.10
CA GLY A 134 1.41 -2.23 -11.37
C GLY A 134 2.11 -0.87 -11.38
N LEU A 135 3.32 -0.78 -10.83
CA LEU A 135 4.08 0.45 -10.71
C LEU A 135 5.12 0.61 -11.83
N THR A 136 5.53 1.83 -12.06
CA THR A 136 6.72 2.13 -12.85
C THR A 136 7.98 1.94 -12.01
N ALA A 137 9.17 1.97 -12.63
CA ALA A 137 10.45 1.90 -11.94
C ALA A 137 10.65 3.01 -10.89
N THR A 138 9.92 4.12 -11.01
CA THR A 138 9.93 5.26 -10.08
C THR A 138 8.85 5.16 -8.99
N GLY A 139 8.12 4.04 -8.91
CA GLY A 139 7.09 3.83 -7.90
C GLY A 139 5.73 4.50 -8.17
N HIS A 140 5.52 5.04 -9.37
CA HIS A 140 4.24 5.62 -9.76
C HIS A 140 3.35 4.58 -10.44
N ARG A 141 2.03 4.69 -10.30
CA ARG A 141 1.09 3.80 -11.00
C ARG A 141 1.28 3.90 -12.51
N ARG A 142 1.39 2.74 -13.15
CA ARG A 142 1.34 2.66 -14.62
C ARG A 142 -0.03 3.13 -15.09
N PRO A 143 -0.11 3.98 -16.13
CA PRO A 143 -1.40 4.29 -16.75
C PRO A 143 -2.05 3.00 -17.26
N ALA A 144 -3.36 2.88 -17.08
CA ALA A 144 -4.11 1.77 -17.63
C ALA A 144 -3.87 1.72 -19.15
N ARG A 145 -3.47 0.57 -19.68
CA ARG A 145 -3.42 0.37 -21.11
C ARG A 145 -4.87 0.42 -21.61
N SER A 146 -5.23 1.46 -22.31
CA SER A 146 -6.47 1.49 -23.09
C SER A 146 -6.33 0.40 -24.14
N ASN A 147 -7.03 -0.73 -23.94
CA ASN A 147 -7.26 -1.70 -24.99
C ASN A 147 -8.29 -1.12 -25.95
N ASP A 148 -7.92 -0.08 -26.68
CA ASP A 148 -8.60 0.30 -27.90
C ASP A 148 -8.21 -0.74 -28.97
N VAL A 149 -8.84 -1.89 -28.89
CA VAL A 149 -8.98 -2.76 -30.05
C VAL A 149 -9.92 -2.01 -30.99
N ALA A 150 -9.33 -1.23 -31.86
CA ALA A 150 -10.05 -0.70 -33.04
C ALA A 150 -10.52 -1.91 -33.83
N VAL A 151 -11.79 -2.29 -33.63
CA VAL A 151 -12.47 -3.21 -34.53
C VAL A 151 -12.65 -2.44 -35.84
N ALA A 152 -11.76 -2.72 -36.79
CA ALA A 152 -11.91 -2.21 -38.16
C ALA A 152 -13.23 -2.75 -38.76
N PRO A 153 -14.09 -1.89 -39.27
CA PRO A 153 -15.32 -2.35 -39.93
C PRO A 153 -14.95 -3.12 -41.19
N THR A 154 -15.38 -4.38 -41.25
CA THR A 154 -15.25 -5.23 -42.44
C THR A 154 -16.04 -4.60 -43.57
N PRO A 155 -15.46 -4.30 -44.75
CA PRO A 155 -16.22 -3.79 -45.87
C PRO A 155 -17.15 -4.87 -46.43
N LEU A 156 -18.43 -4.58 -46.45
CA LEU A 156 -19.46 -5.37 -47.14
C LEU A 156 -19.13 -5.47 -48.64
N ARG A 157 -18.78 -6.67 -49.09
CA ARG A 157 -18.70 -7.00 -50.51
C ARG A 157 -20.09 -6.88 -51.13
N ARG A 158 -20.32 -5.85 -51.96
CA ARG A 158 -21.45 -5.81 -52.85
C ARG A 158 -21.23 -6.87 -53.94
N GLY A 159 -22.09 -7.86 -53.97
CA GLY A 159 -22.23 -8.72 -55.12
C GLY A 159 -22.83 -7.94 -56.30
N THR A 160 -22.22 -8.04 -57.45
CA THR A 160 -22.76 -7.63 -58.73
C THR A 160 -23.30 -8.89 -59.42
N GLU A 161 -24.61 -8.90 -59.70
CA GLU A 161 -25.19 -9.66 -60.80
C GLU A 161 -24.82 -9.00 -62.11
#